data_831a504e3ac2dc011b7f7eb96868f0b6
#
_entry.id   831a504e3ac2dc011b7f7eb96868f0b6
#
_cell.length_a   1.000
_cell.length_b   1.000
_cell.length_c   1.000
_cell.angle_alpha   90.00
_cell.angle_beta   90.00
_cell.angle_gamma   90.00
#
_symmetry.space_group_name_H-M   'P 1'
#
loop_
_entity.id
_entity.type
_entity.pdbx_description
1 polymer ?
#
loop_
_entity_poly.entity_id
_entity_poly.type
_entity_poly.pdbx_seq_one_letter_code
_entity_poly.pdbx_strand_id
1 'polypeptide(L)'
;LASVGNLFDVGNNGLVFKLPYSAVKTLYTANNPSVVDTVYVVKQLFETSGSTISIASGQGTFINTSSITASLGPGLIDSTPTISSGSDGSTSLTFSDVSGVTPGSTTLKVMADVQKNLLHKTKTRNDNSTVTGALSGGSLSLGKADIIRIVSVTDAQSTDITERFTLDNGQRDNFYDIGKVNLKPGFSTPSGNITVTFDFYSHGSGDYFTVDSYPTADYNTIPSFNSQQGTLQLRDCLDFRPRKDDA
;
A
#
# COMPACT_ATOMS: atom_id res chain seq x y z
N LEU A 1 -13.04 6.75 23.00
CA LEU A 1 -11.84 6.33 22.28
C LEU A 1 -11.22 5.22 23.10
N ALA A 2 -11.52 3.96 22.73
CA ALA A 2 -10.73 2.84 23.22
C ALA A 2 -9.27 3.14 22.88
N SER A 3 -8.37 3.03 23.84
CA SER A 3 -6.98 3.38 23.68
C SER A 3 -6.41 2.62 22.46
N VAL A 4 -6.01 3.36 21.46
CA VAL A 4 -5.29 2.87 20.29
C VAL A 4 -3.90 2.37 20.69
N GLY A 5 -3.58 2.39 21.99
CA GLY A 5 -2.28 2.04 22.55
C GLY A 5 -1.82 0.61 22.31
N ASN A 6 -2.71 -0.30 21.92
CA ASN A 6 -2.34 -1.68 21.59
C ASN A 6 -2.28 -1.94 20.08
N LEU A 7 -2.52 -0.95 19.23
CA LEU A 7 -2.41 -1.07 17.77
C LEU A 7 -0.97 -0.91 17.26
N PHE A 8 -0.09 -0.37 18.09
CA PHE A 8 1.32 -0.17 17.77
C PHE A 8 2.17 -0.88 18.81
N ASP A 9 2.28 -2.18 18.70
CA ASP A 9 3.39 -2.86 19.32
C ASP A 9 4.64 -2.59 18.48
N VAL A 10 5.51 -1.74 19.00
CA VAL A 10 6.73 -1.28 18.31
C VAL A 10 7.71 -2.44 18.05
N GLY A 11 7.46 -3.62 18.58
CA GLY A 11 8.22 -4.85 18.34
C GLY A 11 7.76 -5.65 17.10
N ASN A 12 6.62 -5.32 16.54
CA ASN A 12 6.01 -6.06 15.43
C ASN A 12 5.82 -5.17 14.21
N ASN A 13 6.70 -5.31 13.24
CA ASN A 13 6.65 -4.59 11.94
C ASN A 13 5.51 -5.06 11.02
N GLY A 14 4.44 -5.62 11.56
CA GLY A 14 3.29 -6.05 10.78
C GLY A 14 2.46 -4.86 10.29
N LEU A 15 2.15 -4.83 9.00
CA LEU A 15 1.25 -3.85 8.37
C LEU A 15 -0.19 -4.37 8.26
N VAL A 16 -0.48 -5.50 8.87
CA VAL A 16 -1.84 -6.06 8.96
C VAL A 16 -2.28 -6.07 10.41
N PHE A 17 -3.38 -5.41 10.69
CA PHE A 17 -3.91 -5.26 12.03
C PHE A 17 -5.29 -5.90 12.14
N LYS A 18 -5.46 -6.80 13.10
CA LYS A 18 -6.76 -7.33 13.46
C LYS A 18 -7.47 -6.33 14.36
N LEU A 19 -8.63 -5.85 13.91
CA LEU A 19 -9.46 -4.96 14.71
C LEU A 19 -10.58 -5.74 15.41
N PRO A 20 -10.96 -5.36 16.65
CA PRO A 20 -12.21 -5.79 17.22
C PRO A 20 -13.38 -5.37 16.32
N TYR A 21 -14.39 -6.20 16.17
CA TYR A 21 -15.58 -5.93 15.33
C TYR A 21 -16.21 -4.55 15.61
N SER A 22 -16.19 -4.09 16.86
CA SER A 22 -16.68 -2.77 17.26
C SER A 22 -15.84 -1.61 16.70
N ALA A 23 -14.56 -1.81 16.42
CA ALA A 23 -13.69 -0.76 15.89
C ALA A 23 -13.88 -0.57 14.37
N VAL A 24 -14.27 -1.61 13.64
CA VAL A 24 -14.56 -1.52 12.19
C VAL A 24 -15.71 -0.57 11.91
N LYS A 25 -16.72 -0.50 12.79
CA LYS A 25 -17.86 0.42 12.67
C LYS A 25 -17.49 1.89 12.80
N THR A 26 -16.39 2.22 13.47
CA THR A 26 -15.96 3.61 13.67
C THR A 26 -15.19 4.18 12.49
N LEU A 27 -14.87 3.36 11.48
CA LEU A 27 -14.19 3.79 10.25
C LEU A 27 -15.17 4.35 9.21
N TYR A 28 -16.48 4.23 9.44
CA TYR A 28 -17.50 4.75 8.55
C TYR A 28 -18.04 6.09 9.06
N THR A 29 -18.20 7.05 8.16
CA THR A 29 -18.97 8.26 8.49
C THR A 29 -20.45 7.92 8.54
N ALA A 30 -21.18 8.52 9.47
CA ALA A 30 -22.62 8.25 9.69
C ALA A 30 -23.48 8.52 8.44
N ASN A 31 -23.00 9.35 7.51
CA ASN A 31 -23.76 9.82 6.35
C ASN A 31 -23.40 9.12 5.03
N ASN A 32 -22.30 8.40 4.96
CA ASN A 32 -21.92 7.65 3.76
C ASN A 32 -21.11 6.41 4.15
N PRO A 33 -21.77 5.27 4.37
CA PRO A 33 -21.10 4.02 4.72
C PRO A 33 -20.18 3.47 3.62
N SER A 34 -20.25 4.04 2.41
CA SER A 34 -19.36 3.66 1.29
C SER A 34 -18.04 4.43 1.28
N VAL A 35 -17.91 5.47 2.10
CA VAL A 35 -16.71 6.30 2.18
C VAL A 35 -16.16 6.24 3.59
N VAL A 36 -15.01 5.61 3.73
CA VAL A 36 -14.27 5.61 4.99
C VAL A 36 -13.36 6.83 4.99
N ASP A 37 -13.85 7.93 5.57
CA ASP A 37 -13.07 9.15 5.73
C ASP A 37 -12.44 9.17 7.12
N THR A 38 -11.29 8.55 7.25
CA THR A 38 -10.45 8.79 8.42
C THR A 38 -9.41 9.82 8.04
N VAL A 39 -9.58 11.02 8.56
CA VAL A 39 -8.60 12.09 8.44
C VAL A 39 -7.51 11.87 9.48
N TYR A 40 -6.28 11.86 9.04
CA TYR A 40 -5.12 11.83 9.92
C TYR A 40 -4.08 12.85 9.49
N VAL A 41 -3.25 13.25 10.44
CA VAL A 41 -2.21 14.26 10.22
C VAL A 41 -0.86 13.58 10.34
N VAL A 42 -0.02 13.79 9.35
CA VAL A 42 1.38 13.39 9.38
C VAL A 42 2.28 14.61 9.30
N LYS A 43 3.34 14.61 10.09
CA LYS A 43 4.41 15.59 9.95
C LYS A 43 5.37 15.10 8.88
N GLN A 44 5.50 15.85 7.79
CA GLN A 44 6.27 15.46 6.61
C GLN A 44 7.38 16.47 6.30
N LEU A 45 8.56 15.95 5.95
CA LEU A 45 9.66 16.75 5.46
C LEU A 45 9.55 16.88 3.94
N PHE A 46 9.64 18.13 3.47
CA PHE A 46 9.73 18.47 2.05
C PHE A 46 11.09 19.11 1.77
N GLU A 47 11.67 18.77 0.63
CA GLU A 47 12.91 19.37 0.16
C GLU A 47 12.73 19.86 -1.28
N THR A 48 13.17 21.07 -1.56
CA THR A 48 13.13 21.69 -2.90
C THR A 48 14.29 22.62 -3.10
N SER A 49 14.76 22.78 -4.32
CA SER A 49 15.72 23.81 -4.70
C SER A 49 15.07 25.16 -5.04
N GLY A 50 13.74 25.21 -5.04
CA GLY A 50 12.95 26.41 -5.27
C GLY A 50 12.37 27.00 -3.99
N SER A 51 11.36 27.85 -4.14
CA SER A 51 10.61 28.47 -3.04
C SER A 51 9.27 27.76 -2.75
N THR A 52 8.91 26.74 -3.52
CA THR A 52 7.59 26.09 -3.44
C THR A 52 7.73 24.61 -3.11
N ILE A 53 6.95 24.16 -2.14
CA ILE A 53 6.74 22.75 -1.84
C ILE A 53 5.34 22.35 -2.30
N SER A 54 5.16 21.09 -2.73
CA SER A 54 3.88 20.60 -3.21
C SER A 54 3.63 19.16 -2.75
N ILE A 55 2.36 18.87 -2.51
CA ILE A 55 1.85 17.53 -2.27
C ILE A 55 1.31 16.99 -3.59
N ALA A 56 1.68 15.76 -3.94
CA ALA A 56 1.16 15.12 -5.14
C ALA A 56 -0.38 14.97 -5.06
N SER A 57 -1.02 15.00 -6.23
CA SER A 57 -2.48 14.87 -6.32
C SER A 57 -3.00 13.64 -5.56
N GLY A 58 -4.02 13.82 -4.74
CA GLY A 58 -4.63 12.77 -3.93
C GLY A 58 -3.83 12.37 -2.68
N GLN A 59 -2.69 13.01 -2.39
CA GLN A 59 -1.85 12.67 -1.23
C GLN A 59 -2.11 13.54 0.01
N GLY A 60 -3.14 14.37 -0.03
CA GLY A 60 -3.57 15.20 1.10
C GLY A 60 -3.45 16.69 0.84
N THR A 61 -3.57 17.47 1.90
CA THR A 61 -3.47 18.94 1.91
C THR A 61 -2.66 19.42 3.10
N PHE A 62 -2.02 20.58 2.97
CA PHE A 62 -1.36 21.23 4.10
C PHE A 62 -2.37 21.70 5.13
N ILE A 63 -2.03 21.56 6.40
CA ILE A 63 -2.78 22.11 7.53
C ILE A 63 -1.81 22.69 8.57
N ASN A 64 -2.33 23.46 9.52
CA ASN A 64 -1.52 24.11 10.55
C ASN A 64 -0.36 24.92 9.94
N THR A 65 -0.62 25.60 8.82
CA THR A 65 0.41 26.33 8.08
C THR A 65 1.10 27.43 8.89
N SER A 66 0.46 27.89 9.97
CA SER A 66 1.06 28.83 10.93
C SER A 66 2.13 28.20 11.85
N SER A 67 2.24 26.89 11.89
CA SER A 67 3.19 26.14 12.74
C SER A 67 4.28 25.41 11.95
N ILE A 68 4.46 25.78 10.70
CA ILE A 68 5.49 25.23 9.81
C ILE A 68 6.87 25.69 10.28
N THR A 69 7.85 24.78 10.21
CA THR A 69 9.26 25.10 10.38
C THR A 69 10.01 24.91 9.07
N ALA A 70 10.91 25.80 8.76
CA ALA A 70 11.70 25.76 7.54
C ALA A 70 13.18 26.03 7.80
N SER A 71 14.05 25.60 6.90
CA SER A 71 15.47 25.94 6.90
C SER A 71 16.00 26.03 5.47
N LEU A 72 17.04 26.86 5.26
CA LEU A 72 17.77 26.94 4.01
C LEU A 72 19.17 26.34 4.19
N GLY A 73 19.44 25.26 3.46
CA GLY A 73 20.70 24.53 3.57
C GLY A 73 20.97 24.03 5.00
N PRO A 74 22.22 24.13 5.50
CA PRO A 74 22.60 23.78 6.87
C PRO A 74 22.27 24.87 7.90
N GLY A 75 21.48 25.89 7.52
CA GLY A 75 21.18 27.06 8.35
C GLY A 75 20.27 26.79 9.54
N LEU A 76 20.01 27.85 10.32
CA LEU A 76 19.11 27.81 11.46
C LEU A 76 17.68 27.49 11.02
N ILE A 77 16.98 26.73 11.86
CA ILE A 77 15.56 26.45 11.67
C ILE A 77 14.78 27.73 11.98
N ASP A 78 13.96 28.16 11.03
CA ASP A 78 12.98 29.21 11.21
C ASP A 78 11.64 28.56 11.57
N SER A 79 11.08 28.92 12.72
CA SER A 79 9.78 28.42 13.20
C SER A 79 8.59 29.24 12.67
N THR A 80 8.86 30.35 11.98
CA THR A 80 7.84 31.28 11.46
C THR A 80 8.19 31.79 10.06
N PRO A 81 8.45 30.88 9.10
CA PRO A 81 8.76 31.33 7.74
C PRO A 81 7.57 32.06 7.12
N THR A 82 7.85 33.04 6.25
CA THR A 82 6.78 33.77 5.57
C THR A 82 6.27 33.02 4.35
N ILE A 83 5.01 32.63 4.38
CA ILE A 83 4.32 32.01 3.25
C ILE A 83 3.67 33.12 2.42
N SER A 84 4.04 33.21 1.14
CA SER A 84 3.48 34.18 0.19
C SER A 84 2.28 33.65 -0.58
N SER A 85 2.12 32.34 -0.69
CA SER A 85 0.98 31.71 -1.37
C SER A 85 0.68 30.35 -0.77
N GLY A 86 -0.61 30.02 -0.70
CA GLY A 86 -1.13 28.81 -0.07
C GLY A 86 -1.50 29.03 1.39
N SER A 87 -2.35 28.15 1.91
CA SER A 87 -2.91 28.16 3.26
C SER A 87 -3.37 26.75 3.63
N ASP A 88 -3.99 26.60 4.79
CA ASP A 88 -4.65 25.34 5.17
C ASP A 88 -5.62 24.89 4.08
N GLY A 89 -5.56 23.61 3.71
CA GLY A 89 -6.32 23.02 2.62
C GLY A 89 -5.64 23.07 1.24
N SER A 90 -4.53 23.82 1.10
CA SER A 90 -3.77 23.88 -0.16
C SER A 90 -2.92 22.63 -0.37
N THR A 91 -2.64 22.30 -1.64
CA THR A 91 -1.68 21.26 -2.05
C THR A 91 -0.30 21.83 -2.36
N SER A 92 -0.13 23.16 -2.29
CA SER A 92 1.12 23.84 -2.59
C SER A 92 1.29 25.04 -1.65
N LEU A 93 2.52 25.26 -1.16
CA LEU A 93 2.89 26.42 -0.37
C LEU A 93 4.14 27.06 -0.98
N THR A 94 4.11 28.37 -1.14
CA THR A 94 5.26 29.16 -1.62
C THR A 94 5.77 30.07 -0.49
N PHE A 95 7.06 30.06 -0.27
CA PHE A 95 7.74 30.83 0.77
C PHE A 95 8.43 32.05 0.16
N SER A 96 8.21 33.22 0.74
CA SER A 96 8.92 34.45 0.35
C SER A 96 10.12 34.73 1.24
N ASP A 97 10.13 34.23 2.45
CA ASP A 97 11.22 34.44 3.41
C ASP A 97 11.36 33.23 4.36
N VAL A 98 12.62 32.90 4.65
CA VAL A 98 13.03 31.93 5.68
C VAL A 98 14.25 32.53 6.38
N SER A 99 14.09 32.95 7.64
CA SER A 99 15.14 33.57 8.44
C SER A 99 15.79 34.82 7.78
N GLY A 100 15.01 35.67 7.11
CA GLY A 100 15.47 36.86 6.42
C GLY A 100 16.09 36.63 5.04
N VAL A 101 15.96 35.42 4.50
CA VAL A 101 16.49 35.04 3.19
C VAL A 101 15.39 34.55 2.28
N THR A 102 15.33 35.07 1.06
CA THR A 102 14.41 34.58 0.02
C THR A 102 14.85 33.21 -0.48
N PRO A 103 13.99 32.16 -0.44
CA PRO A 103 14.32 30.87 -1.00
C PRO A 103 14.55 30.90 -2.52
N GLY A 104 15.42 30.01 -3.02
CA GLY A 104 15.64 29.85 -4.48
C GLY A 104 17.09 29.62 -4.89
N SER A 105 18.06 29.80 -3.99
CA SER A 105 19.50 29.59 -4.29
C SER A 105 20.08 28.38 -3.54
N THR A 106 19.40 27.90 -2.52
CA THR A 106 19.82 26.79 -1.67
C THR A 106 18.63 25.86 -1.42
N THR A 107 18.90 24.63 -1.04
CA THR A 107 17.83 23.66 -0.71
C THR A 107 16.99 24.19 0.44
N LEU A 108 15.70 24.38 0.17
CA LEU A 108 14.68 24.68 1.16
C LEU A 108 14.19 23.35 1.74
N LYS A 109 14.26 23.21 3.06
CA LYS A 109 13.70 22.10 3.82
C LYS A 109 12.55 22.61 4.66
N VAL A 110 11.40 21.98 4.55
CA VAL A 110 10.19 22.40 5.25
C VAL A 110 9.60 21.19 5.98
N MET A 111 9.37 21.35 7.27
CA MET A 111 8.60 20.40 8.06
C MET A 111 7.17 20.93 8.20
N ALA A 112 6.22 20.25 7.58
CA ALA A 112 4.83 20.69 7.55
C ALA A 112 3.88 19.56 7.97
N ASP A 113 2.74 19.95 8.51
CA ASP A 113 1.64 19.03 8.77
C ASP A 113 0.81 18.84 7.50
N VAL A 114 0.63 17.57 7.12
CA VAL A 114 -0.19 17.16 5.98
C VAL A 114 -1.39 16.37 6.50
N GLN A 115 -2.57 16.87 6.20
CA GLN A 115 -3.82 16.14 6.43
C GLN A 115 -4.04 15.19 5.26
N LYS A 116 -4.14 13.92 5.56
CA LYS A 116 -4.46 12.86 4.60
C LYS A 116 -5.82 12.27 4.91
N ASN A 117 -6.55 11.98 3.86
CA ASN A 117 -7.74 11.16 3.95
C ASN A 117 -7.30 9.71 3.72
N LEU A 118 -7.54 8.86 4.72
CA LEU A 118 -7.36 7.43 4.55
C LEU A 118 -8.53 6.91 3.70
N LEU A 119 -8.24 6.65 2.45
CA LEU A 119 -9.19 6.00 1.55
C LEU A 119 -8.92 4.49 1.52
N HIS A 120 -9.97 3.69 1.68
CA HIS A 120 -9.81 2.27 1.45
C HIS A 120 -9.55 2.00 -0.04
N LYS A 121 -8.60 1.10 -0.28
CA LYS A 121 -8.33 0.59 -1.64
C LYS A 121 -9.43 -0.36 -2.04
N THR A 122 -9.68 -0.45 -3.34
CA THR A 122 -10.52 -1.50 -3.90
C THR A 122 -9.66 -2.67 -4.40
N LYS A 123 -10.19 -3.88 -4.30
CA LYS A 123 -9.64 -5.07 -4.94
C LYS A 123 -10.58 -5.53 -6.04
N THR A 124 -10.07 -5.59 -7.26
CA THR A 124 -10.83 -6.12 -8.40
C THR A 124 -10.34 -7.52 -8.71
N ARG A 125 -11.26 -8.48 -8.70
CA ARG A 125 -10.96 -9.86 -9.02
C ARG A 125 -10.76 -10.01 -10.53
N ASN A 126 -9.68 -10.68 -10.90
CA ASN A 126 -9.34 -11.03 -12.28
C ASN A 126 -9.21 -12.56 -12.34
N ASP A 127 -10.13 -13.18 -13.07
CA ASP A 127 -10.18 -14.63 -13.22
C ASP A 127 -9.48 -15.08 -14.50
N ASN A 128 -8.92 -16.29 -14.45
CA ASN A 128 -8.31 -17.00 -15.58
C ASN A 128 -7.21 -16.20 -16.33
N SER A 129 -6.47 -15.39 -15.60
CA SER A 129 -5.27 -14.75 -16.15
C SER A 129 -4.20 -15.80 -16.46
N THR A 130 -3.42 -15.58 -17.51
CA THR A 130 -2.44 -16.56 -17.96
C THR A 130 -1.03 -15.98 -18.06
N VAL A 131 -0.05 -16.78 -17.69
CA VAL A 131 1.37 -16.52 -17.92
C VAL A 131 2.01 -17.77 -18.52
N THR A 132 2.79 -17.59 -19.58
CA THR A 132 3.54 -18.68 -20.23
C THR A 132 5.03 -18.39 -20.15
N GLY A 133 5.81 -19.35 -19.68
CA GLY A 133 7.27 -19.22 -19.57
C GLY A 133 7.95 -20.49 -19.13
N ALA A 134 9.28 -20.51 -19.27
CA ALA A 134 10.11 -21.60 -18.75
C ALA A 134 10.37 -21.38 -17.25
N LEU A 135 10.56 -22.49 -16.52
CA LEU A 135 10.96 -22.41 -15.12
C LEU A 135 12.41 -21.91 -15.00
N SER A 136 12.63 -20.98 -14.11
CA SER A 136 13.96 -20.52 -13.69
C SER A 136 14.18 -20.93 -12.23
N GLY A 137 15.18 -21.76 -11.97
CA GLY A 137 15.42 -22.27 -10.62
C GLY A 137 14.23 -23.03 -10.01
N GLY A 138 13.42 -23.72 -10.84
CA GLY A 138 12.24 -24.43 -10.40
C GLY A 138 10.99 -23.55 -10.16
N SER A 139 11.05 -22.27 -10.52
CA SER A 139 9.96 -21.31 -10.29
C SER A 139 9.59 -20.56 -11.57
N LEU A 140 8.32 -20.13 -11.69
CA LEU A 140 7.87 -19.18 -12.70
C LEU A 140 7.12 -18.04 -12.00
N SER A 141 7.57 -16.81 -12.25
CA SER A 141 6.88 -15.59 -11.79
C SER A 141 5.57 -15.41 -12.54
N LEU A 142 4.50 -15.04 -11.81
CA LEU A 142 3.20 -14.76 -12.40
C LEU A 142 3.04 -13.28 -12.81
N GLY A 143 4.02 -12.43 -12.48
CA GLY A 143 4.02 -11.00 -12.81
C GLY A 143 2.89 -10.21 -12.12
N LYS A 144 2.18 -10.83 -11.19
CA LYS A 144 1.08 -10.22 -10.43
C LYS A 144 1.25 -10.51 -8.95
N ALA A 145 0.85 -9.56 -8.13
CA ALA A 145 0.74 -9.75 -6.68
C ALA A 145 -0.66 -10.26 -6.32
N ASP A 146 -0.83 -10.64 -5.06
CA ASP A 146 -2.15 -10.99 -4.48
C ASP A 146 -2.90 -12.08 -5.25
N ILE A 147 -2.19 -13.18 -5.49
CA ILE A 147 -2.75 -14.34 -6.21
C ILE A 147 -3.74 -15.06 -5.30
N ILE A 148 -4.95 -15.32 -5.81
CA ILE A 148 -6.01 -16.02 -5.11
C ILE A 148 -5.77 -17.53 -5.15
N ARG A 149 -5.58 -18.07 -6.39
CA ARG A 149 -5.39 -19.50 -6.63
C ARG A 149 -4.77 -19.78 -7.99
N ILE A 150 -4.17 -20.93 -8.13
CA ILE A 150 -3.89 -21.56 -9.43
C ILE A 150 -5.19 -22.23 -9.91
N VAL A 151 -5.57 -21.99 -11.15
CA VAL A 151 -6.65 -22.70 -11.83
C VAL A 151 -6.10 -23.94 -12.52
N SER A 152 -5.03 -23.79 -13.29
CA SER A 152 -4.34 -24.90 -13.95
C SER A 152 -2.90 -24.54 -14.30
N VAL A 153 -2.07 -25.57 -14.43
CA VAL A 153 -0.74 -25.49 -15.02
C VAL A 153 -0.64 -26.55 -16.10
N THR A 154 -0.36 -26.14 -17.33
CA THR A 154 -0.18 -27.06 -18.44
C THR A 154 1.23 -27.00 -18.98
N ASP A 155 1.74 -28.13 -19.46
CA ASP A 155 3.03 -28.20 -20.16
C ASP A 155 2.92 -27.78 -21.65
N ALA A 156 4.01 -27.83 -22.38
CA ALA A 156 4.06 -27.48 -23.81
C ALA A 156 3.20 -28.40 -24.70
N GLN A 157 2.77 -29.55 -24.21
CA GLN A 157 1.88 -30.50 -24.86
C GLN A 157 0.43 -30.35 -24.41
N SER A 158 0.12 -29.29 -23.63
CA SER A 158 -1.21 -29.06 -23.03
C SER A 158 -1.64 -30.12 -22.03
N THR A 159 -0.70 -30.89 -21.49
CA THR A 159 -0.99 -31.84 -20.39
C THR A 159 -1.13 -31.08 -19.09
N ASP A 160 -2.16 -31.38 -18.31
CA ASP A 160 -2.33 -30.80 -16.98
C ASP A 160 -1.30 -31.39 -16.00
N ILE A 161 -0.49 -30.51 -15.44
CA ILE A 161 0.56 -30.83 -14.47
C ILE A 161 0.42 -29.98 -13.19
N THR A 162 -0.79 -29.46 -12.94
CA THR A 162 -1.09 -28.57 -11.81
C THR A 162 -0.64 -29.13 -10.47
N GLU A 163 -0.84 -30.43 -10.26
CA GLU A 163 -0.46 -31.13 -9.04
C GLU A 163 1.03 -31.07 -8.69
N ARG A 164 1.90 -30.81 -9.70
CA ARG A 164 3.35 -30.73 -9.52
C ARG A 164 3.82 -29.41 -8.92
N PHE A 165 2.94 -28.43 -8.77
CA PHE A 165 3.30 -27.08 -8.36
C PHE A 165 2.67 -26.68 -7.02
N THR A 166 3.36 -25.77 -6.33
CA THR A 166 2.84 -25.03 -5.18
C THR A 166 2.75 -23.55 -5.54
N LEU A 167 1.74 -22.89 -5.02
CA LEU A 167 1.58 -21.44 -5.15
C LEU A 167 2.32 -20.73 -4.03
N ASP A 168 3.14 -19.77 -4.37
CA ASP A 168 3.51 -18.64 -3.52
C ASP A 168 2.64 -17.46 -3.98
N ASN A 169 1.65 -17.10 -3.18
CA ASN A 169 0.64 -16.10 -3.53
C ASN A 169 1.14 -14.64 -3.42
N GLY A 170 2.40 -14.46 -3.02
CA GLY A 170 3.00 -13.12 -2.86
C GLY A 170 2.70 -12.46 -1.52
N GLN A 171 1.96 -13.07 -0.60
CA GLN A 171 1.68 -12.49 0.71
C GLN A 171 2.96 -12.47 1.57
N ARG A 172 3.34 -11.27 2.06
CA ARG A 172 4.46 -11.07 3.01
C ARG A 172 3.94 -10.27 4.20
N ASP A 173 4.67 -10.27 5.30
CA ASP A 173 4.26 -9.58 6.53
C ASP A 173 4.13 -8.06 6.33
N ASN A 174 4.94 -7.48 5.47
CA ASN A 174 5.05 -6.03 5.28
C ASN A 174 4.74 -5.53 3.86
N PHE A 175 4.48 -6.41 2.89
CA PHE A 175 4.12 -6.02 1.52
C PHE A 175 3.47 -7.18 0.75
N TYR A 176 2.85 -6.85 -0.39
CA TYR A 176 2.43 -7.81 -1.40
C TYR A 176 3.54 -7.99 -2.43
N ASP A 177 4.18 -9.15 -2.47
CA ASP A 177 5.21 -9.51 -3.45
C ASP A 177 4.56 -10.08 -4.72
N ILE A 178 5.35 -10.18 -5.77
CA ILE A 178 4.93 -10.87 -6.99
C ILE A 178 4.78 -12.38 -6.69
N GLY A 179 3.61 -12.90 -7.03
CA GLY A 179 3.31 -14.31 -6.87
C GLY A 179 4.08 -15.19 -7.86
N LYS A 180 4.31 -16.42 -7.50
CA LYS A 180 5.01 -17.41 -8.35
C LYS A 180 4.49 -18.82 -8.11
N VAL A 181 4.69 -19.67 -9.09
CA VAL A 181 4.54 -21.12 -8.93
C VAL A 181 5.90 -21.76 -8.74
N ASN A 182 6.00 -22.72 -7.85
CA ASN A 182 7.22 -23.45 -7.53
C ASN A 182 6.99 -24.94 -7.80
N LEU A 183 7.93 -25.56 -8.51
CA LEU A 183 7.93 -27.01 -8.73
C LEU A 183 8.17 -27.71 -7.39
N LYS A 184 7.32 -28.67 -7.05
CA LYS A 184 7.46 -29.46 -5.83
C LYS A 184 8.71 -30.36 -5.90
N PRO A 185 9.38 -30.59 -4.78
CA PRO A 185 10.47 -31.55 -4.72
C PRO A 185 10.04 -32.94 -5.21
N GLY A 186 10.91 -33.61 -5.95
CA GLY A 186 10.67 -34.95 -6.48
C GLY A 186 10.04 -34.99 -7.87
N PHE A 187 9.57 -33.89 -8.41
CA PHE A 187 9.12 -33.82 -9.79
C PHE A 187 10.23 -33.33 -10.73
N SER A 188 10.27 -33.91 -11.92
CA SER A 188 11.18 -33.44 -12.98
C SER A 188 10.69 -32.13 -13.57
N THR A 189 11.63 -31.24 -13.89
CA THR A 189 11.35 -29.99 -14.59
C THR A 189 10.67 -30.31 -15.93
N PRO A 190 9.49 -29.71 -16.22
CA PRO A 190 8.84 -29.85 -17.52
C PRO A 190 9.75 -29.40 -18.65
N SER A 191 9.68 -30.07 -19.80
CA SER A 191 10.42 -29.66 -20.99
C SER A 191 9.72 -28.49 -21.66
N GLY A 192 10.44 -27.38 -21.87
CA GLY A 192 9.92 -26.18 -22.51
C GLY A 192 9.13 -25.27 -21.57
N ASN A 193 8.24 -24.47 -22.15
CA ASN A 193 7.40 -23.55 -21.40
C ASN A 193 6.23 -24.27 -20.74
N ILE A 194 5.82 -23.75 -19.60
CA ILE A 194 4.54 -24.08 -18.99
C ILE A 194 3.60 -22.87 -19.12
N THR A 195 2.31 -23.15 -19.17
CA THR A 195 1.26 -22.11 -19.10
C THR A 195 0.52 -22.24 -17.79
N VAL A 196 0.54 -21.19 -16.99
CA VAL A 196 -0.16 -21.10 -15.69
C VAL A 196 -1.39 -20.24 -15.86
N THR A 197 -2.56 -20.79 -15.53
CA THR A 197 -3.82 -20.05 -15.40
C THR A 197 -4.11 -19.84 -13.93
N PHE A 198 -4.41 -18.58 -13.54
CA PHE A 198 -4.59 -18.20 -12.15
C PHE A 198 -5.57 -17.05 -11.98
N ASP A 199 -6.11 -16.90 -10.78
CA ASP A 199 -6.94 -15.78 -10.36
C ASP A 199 -6.16 -14.89 -9.41
N PHE A 200 -6.33 -13.57 -9.52
CA PHE A 200 -5.65 -12.59 -8.65
C PHE A 200 -6.51 -11.37 -8.39
N TYR A 201 -6.17 -10.59 -7.36
CA TYR A 201 -6.74 -9.27 -7.13
C TYR A 201 -5.81 -8.18 -7.66
N SER A 202 -6.34 -7.31 -8.54
CA SER A 202 -5.68 -6.04 -8.82
C SER A 202 -6.10 -5.00 -7.78
N HIS A 203 -5.15 -4.12 -7.44
CA HIS A 203 -5.31 -3.11 -6.39
C HIS A 203 -5.64 -1.75 -7.00
N GLY A 204 -6.73 -1.14 -6.54
CA GLY A 204 -7.04 0.25 -6.81
C GLY A 204 -6.17 1.21 -5.99
N SER A 205 -6.35 2.50 -6.20
CA SER A 205 -5.72 3.56 -5.41
C SER A 205 -6.33 3.63 -4.00
N GLY A 206 -5.55 4.14 -3.05
CA GLY A 206 -5.95 4.30 -1.65
C GLY A 206 -4.80 3.93 -0.70
N ASP A 207 -5.11 3.84 0.59
CA ASP A 207 -4.10 3.71 1.63
C ASP A 207 -4.10 2.34 2.31
N TYR A 208 -5.26 1.69 2.42
CA TYR A 208 -5.41 0.43 3.14
C TYR A 208 -6.54 -0.43 2.58
N PHE A 209 -6.56 -1.71 2.94
CA PHE A 209 -7.65 -2.64 2.62
C PHE A 209 -8.46 -2.97 3.86
N THR A 210 -9.76 -3.18 3.65
CA THR A 210 -10.72 -3.69 4.62
C THR A 210 -11.55 -4.79 3.98
N VAL A 211 -12.53 -5.30 4.69
CA VAL A 211 -13.53 -6.22 4.10
C VAL A 211 -14.26 -5.59 2.90
N ASP A 212 -14.52 -4.28 2.94
CA ASP A 212 -15.20 -3.57 1.85
C ASP A 212 -14.32 -3.31 0.62
N SER A 213 -13.02 -3.59 0.74
CA SER A 213 -12.11 -3.55 -0.40
C SER A 213 -12.37 -4.69 -1.40
N TYR A 214 -12.95 -5.78 -0.93
CA TYR A 214 -13.20 -6.98 -1.73
C TYR A 214 -14.57 -6.92 -2.39
N PRO A 215 -14.76 -7.56 -3.58
CA PRO A 215 -16.08 -7.74 -4.14
C PRO A 215 -17.01 -8.47 -3.14
N THR A 216 -18.23 -8.00 -2.98
CA THR A 216 -19.20 -8.59 -2.01
C THR A 216 -19.42 -10.09 -2.23
N ALA A 217 -19.37 -10.54 -3.49
CA ALA A 217 -19.49 -11.95 -3.85
C ALA A 217 -18.34 -12.81 -3.29
N ASP A 218 -17.19 -12.19 -3.00
CA ASP A 218 -15.99 -12.89 -2.56
C ASP A 218 -15.86 -12.99 -1.03
N TYR A 219 -16.81 -12.45 -0.27
CA TYR A 219 -16.70 -12.36 1.20
C TYR A 219 -16.27 -13.68 1.87
N ASN A 220 -16.82 -14.80 1.42
CA ASN A 220 -16.50 -16.11 1.99
C ASN A 220 -15.20 -16.71 1.45
N THR A 221 -14.63 -16.12 0.41
CA THR A 221 -13.39 -16.57 -0.26
C THR A 221 -12.23 -15.61 -0.06
N ILE A 222 -12.43 -14.55 0.74
CA ILE A 222 -11.33 -13.65 1.16
C ILE A 222 -10.26 -14.50 1.84
N PRO A 223 -9.01 -14.46 1.35
CA PRO A 223 -7.96 -15.34 1.84
C PRO A 223 -7.57 -15.03 3.28
N SER A 224 -7.04 -16.02 3.96
CA SER A 224 -6.29 -15.83 5.18
C SER A 224 -4.82 -15.54 4.83
N PHE A 225 -4.14 -14.86 5.74
CA PHE A 225 -2.72 -14.58 5.67
C PHE A 225 -2.00 -15.24 6.84
N ASN A 226 -0.98 -16.04 6.57
CA ASN A 226 -0.13 -16.65 7.59
C ASN A 226 1.07 -15.73 7.85
N SER A 227 0.96 -14.94 8.93
CA SER A 227 2.04 -14.10 9.42
C SER A 227 2.92 -14.86 10.42
N GLN A 228 4.04 -14.27 10.82
CA GLN A 228 4.87 -14.79 11.92
C GLN A 228 4.11 -14.86 13.26
N GLN A 229 3.03 -14.10 13.39
CA GLN A 229 2.20 -14.03 14.61
C GLN A 229 1.00 -14.98 14.60
N GLY A 230 0.80 -15.71 13.50
CA GLY A 230 -0.32 -16.62 13.30
C GLY A 230 -1.14 -16.31 12.06
N THR A 231 -2.24 -17.04 11.90
CA THR A 231 -3.15 -16.87 10.77
C THR A 231 -4.12 -15.72 11.02
N LEU A 232 -4.09 -14.73 10.12
CA LEU A 232 -5.01 -13.60 10.10
C LEU A 232 -6.06 -13.81 9.01
N GLN A 233 -7.33 -13.61 9.35
CA GLN A 233 -8.39 -13.54 8.35
C GLN A 233 -8.41 -12.13 7.76
N LEU A 234 -8.05 -11.96 6.50
CA LEU A 234 -7.93 -10.60 5.91
C LEU A 234 -9.27 -9.84 5.89
N ARG A 235 -10.41 -10.56 5.90
CA ARG A 235 -11.72 -9.93 6.04
C ARG A 235 -11.95 -9.24 7.39
N ASP A 236 -11.17 -9.62 8.43
CA ASP A 236 -11.30 -9.09 9.79
C ASP A 236 -10.18 -8.09 10.11
N CYS A 237 -9.43 -7.63 9.10
CA CYS A 237 -8.21 -6.84 9.27
C CYS A 237 -8.31 -5.49 8.59
N LEU A 238 -7.52 -4.53 9.10
CA LEU A 238 -7.00 -3.41 8.33
C LEU A 238 -5.63 -3.80 7.78
N ASP A 239 -5.46 -3.66 6.49
CA ASP A 239 -4.23 -4.06 5.81
C ASP A 239 -3.60 -2.86 5.09
N PHE A 240 -2.47 -2.40 5.60
CA PHE A 240 -1.73 -1.25 5.08
C PHE A 240 -0.55 -1.66 4.19
N ARG A 241 -0.41 -2.94 3.88
CA ARG A 241 0.72 -3.41 3.08
C ARG A 241 0.74 -2.78 1.70
N PRO A 242 1.87 -2.19 1.29
CA PRO A 242 2.06 -1.75 -0.08
C PRO A 242 2.21 -2.95 -1.02
N ARG A 243 1.92 -2.73 -2.30
CA ARG A 243 2.25 -3.67 -3.36
C ARG A 243 3.65 -3.38 -3.88
N LYS A 244 4.43 -4.43 -4.12
CA LYS A 244 5.65 -4.33 -4.91
C LYS A 244 5.27 -4.02 -6.35
N ASP A 245 5.89 -3.00 -6.93
CA ASP A 245 5.59 -2.62 -8.30
C ASP A 245 5.95 -3.74 -9.27
N ASP A 246 5.03 -3.98 -10.19
CA ASP A 246 5.18 -4.91 -11.31
C ASP A 246 5.88 -4.15 -12.46
N ALA A 247 7.01 -3.48 -12.18
CA ALA A 247 7.71 -2.71 -13.18
C ALA A 247 8.27 -3.58 -14.30
#